data_0dc924066c90e395085ec736d983321e
#
_entry.id   0dc924066c90e395085ec736d983321e
#
_cell.length_a   1.000
_cell.length_b   1.000
_cell.length_c   1.000
_cell.angle_alpha   90.00
_cell.angle_beta   90.00
_cell.angle_gamma   90.00
#
_symmetry.space_group_name_H-M   'P 1'
#
loop_
_entity.id
_entity.type
_entity.pdbx_description
1 polymer ?
#
loop_
_entity_poly.entity_id
_entity_poly.type
_entity_poly.pdbx_seq_one_letter_code
_entity_poly.pdbx_strand_id
1 'polypeptide(L)'
;MNEHATRSVLMVNLPFSGHTNPTLGLARALTDMGHRVTYVHSPTWRAAVERTGAAFVPYDDYPSRPRPSLEQVRCWDAAYRTALRIGGDYDCLVYEMLFTSGKALADRLGIVPVRLFSTFALNERVLEDFGRSGGWYLTSIFRLPRLRALVSKRLSRRFGWRYNDLVDEITRNGPDLNITYTTRSFQLYAEDFPAPRYAFVGAAVGGRAPGGFDAPAGSGPLVYVSLGTRLNTSARFFRSCVEAFRGTGARVIMSIGDSVRPGRLGPLPPTVAVHRSVPQLEVLSRASLFITHGGMNSVNEALYYGVPMVVVPMGNDQPTVARRVVELGLGEALDARSATPAALRGAALRVMSDQGYRARLDGFQKETRAAGGNAEAARLIIARLAR
;
A
#
# COMPACT_ATOMS: atom_id res chain seq x y z
N MET A 1 -11.59 -28.77 19.15
CA MET A 1 -11.82 -27.34 19.44
C MET A 1 -12.58 -26.76 18.24
N ASN A 2 -13.69 -26.03 18.49
CA ASN A 2 -14.63 -25.58 17.44
C ASN A 2 -13.94 -24.61 16.47
N GLU A 3 -13.55 -25.10 15.30
CA GLU A 3 -13.06 -24.26 14.17
C GLU A 3 -14.14 -23.30 13.62
N HIS A 4 -15.38 -23.39 14.10
CA HIS A 4 -16.51 -22.61 13.62
C HIS A 4 -17.01 -21.51 14.58
N ALA A 5 -16.27 -21.19 15.64
CA ALA A 5 -16.71 -20.11 16.53
C ALA A 5 -16.54 -18.74 15.84
N THR A 6 -17.64 -17.98 15.75
CA THR A 6 -17.62 -16.61 15.24
C THR A 6 -16.72 -15.75 16.11
N ARG A 7 -15.69 -15.15 15.52
CA ARG A 7 -14.75 -14.22 16.19
C ARG A 7 -15.16 -12.77 15.98
N SER A 8 -14.81 -11.93 16.96
CA SER A 8 -15.00 -10.47 16.90
C SER A 8 -13.66 -9.80 16.65
N VAL A 9 -13.52 -9.13 15.51
CA VAL A 9 -12.28 -8.50 15.08
C VAL A 9 -12.45 -6.99 15.06
N LEU A 10 -11.63 -6.28 15.85
CA LEU A 10 -11.53 -4.82 15.79
C LEU A 10 -10.42 -4.44 14.82
N MET A 11 -10.75 -3.75 13.76
CA MET A 11 -9.77 -3.19 12.82
C MET A 11 -9.60 -1.69 13.06
N VAL A 12 -8.36 -1.22 13.12
CA VAL A 12 -8.03 0.21 13.28
C VAL A 12 -7.00 0.62 12.24
N ASN A 13 -7.30 1.66 11.47
CA ASN A 13 -6.38 2.18 10.48
C ASN A 13 -6.44 3.70 10.43
N LEU A 14 -5.42 4.30 9.79
CA LEU A 14 -5.32 5.74 9.55
C LEU A 14 -5.74 6.10 8.13
N PRO A 15 -6.18 7.36 7.84
CA PRO A 15 -6.83 7.73 6.59
C PRO A 15 -5.84 7.94 5.43
N PHE A 16 -4.91 7.02 5.26
CA PHE A 16 -3.96 7.00 4.16
C PHE A 16 -4.33 5.92 3.15
N SER A 17 -4.68 6.30 1.92
CA SER A 17 -5.22 5.39 0.90
C SER A 17 -4.31 4.18 0.63
N GLY A 18 -2.97 4.37 0.59
CA GLY A 18 -2.01 3.29 0.40
C GLY A 18 -2.02 2.25 1.53
N HIS A 19 -2.44 2.65 2.74
CA HIS A 19 -2.50 1.81 3.92
C HIS A 19 -3.91 1.25 4.17
N THR A 20 -4.95 1.96 3.72
CA THR A 20 -6.34 1.53 3.89
C THR A 20 -6.80 0.54 2.82
N ASN A 21 -6.47 0.80 1.55
CA ASN A 21 -6.95 -0.04 0.44
C ASN A 21 -6.66 -1.55 0.61
N PRO A 22 -5.46 -1.99 1.02
CA PRO A 22 -5.18 -3.40 1.24
C PRO A 22 -6.07 -4.03 2.31
N THR A 23 -6.36 -3.28 3.37
CA THR A 23 -7.08 -3.78 4.54
C THR A 23 -8.60 -3.90 4.32
N LEU A 24 -9.16 -3.22 3.31
CA LEU A 24 -10.57 -3.41 2.93
C LEU A 24 -10.83 -4.83 2.42
N GLY A 25 -9.92 -5.38 1.62
CA GLY A 25 -10.02 -6.76 1.16
C GLY A 25 -9.92 -7.77 2.31
N LEU A 26 -9.10 -7.49 3.33
CA LEU A 26 -9.03 -8.30 4.54
C LEU A 26 -10.34 -8.24 5.35
N ALA A 27 -10.89 -7.04 5.55
CA ALA A 27 -12.18 -6.89 6.22
C ALA A 27 -13.28 -7.72 5.52
N ARG A 28 -13.33 -7.66 4.18
CA ARG A 28 -14.21 -8.48 3.36
C ARG A 28 -13.96 -9.97 3.59
N ALA A 29 -12.73 -10.43 3.51
CA ALA A 29 -12.40 -11.84 3.66
C ALA A 29 -12.82 -12.39 5.05
N LEU A 30 -12.62 -11.60 6.12
CA LEU A 30 -13.07 -11.97 7.47
C LEU A 30 -14.60 -12.03 7.60
N THR A 31 -15.33 -11.08 6.99
CA THR A 31 -16.80 -11.09 7.01
C THR A 31 -17.37 -12.22 6.17
N ASP A 32 -16.79 -12.52 5.01
CA ASP A 32 -17.18 -13.65 4.15
C ASP A 32 -16.95 -15.01 4.83
N MET A 33 -15.98 -15.09 5.76
CA MET A 33 -15.76 -16.26 6.64
C MET A 33 -16.73 -16.34 7.83
N GLY A 34 -17.68 -15.40 7.97
CA GLY A 34 -18.68 -15.38 9.03
C GLY A 34 -18.24 -14.74 10.34
N HIS A 35 -17.12 -14.01 10.35
CA HIS A 35 -16.64 -13.30 11.55
C HIS A 35 -17.22 -11.89 11.63
N ARG A 36 -17.37 -11.37 12.86
CA ARG A 36 -17.82 -9.99 13.11
C ARG A 36 -16.64 -9.05 13.02
N VAL A 37 -16.67 -8.13 12.08
CA VAL A 37 -15.63 -7.12 11.89
C VAL A 37 -16.17 -5.73 12.21
N THR A 38 -15.52 -5.02 13.13
CA THR A 38 -15.77 -3.59 13.36
C THR A 38 -14.53 -2.80 12.93
N TYR A 39 -14.74 -1.80 12.09
CA TYR A 39 -13.65 -1.04 11.52
C TYR A 39 -13.70 0.43 11.97
N VAL A 40 -12.75 0.82 12.79
CA VAL A 40 -12.55 2.20 13.27
C VAL A 40 -11.75 2.96 12.22
N HIS A 41 -12.36 3.99 11.62
CA HIS A 41 -11.72 4.79 10.59
C HIS A 41 -12.28 6.21 10.51
N SER A 42 -11.62 7.08 9.70
CA SER A 42 -12.15 8.42 9.46
C SER A 42 -13.48 8.39 8.71
N PRO A 43 -14.37 9.38 8.91
CA PRO A 43 -15.69 9.41 8.27
C PRO A 43 -15.68 9.31 6.75
N THR A 44 -14.61 9.78 6.10
CA THR A 44 -14.45 9.72 4.63
C THR A 44 -14.39 8.31 4.05
N TRP A 45 -14.12 7.30 4.88
CA TRP A 45 -14.01 5.90 4.47
C TRP A 45 -15.26 5.05 4.76
N ARG A 46 -16.31 5.64 5.34
CA ARG A 46 -17.54 4.92 5.72
C ARG A 46 -18.04 4.01 4.61
N ALA A 47 -18.36 4.56 3.45
CA ALA A 47 -18.92 3.79 2.34
C ALA A 47 -17.99 2.68 1.83
N ALA A 48 -16.67 2.87 1.90
CA ALA A 48 -15.71 1.84 1.50
C ALA A 48 -15.66 0.69 2.52
N VAL A 49 -15.72 1.00 3.81
CA VAL A 49 -15.74 0.01 4.88
C VAL A 49 -17.05 -0.77 4.88
N GLU A 50 -18.21 -0.10 4.85
CA GLU A 50 -19.53 -0.74 4.88
C GLU A 50 -19.75 -1.70 3.69
N ARG A 51 -19.18 -1.40 2.51
CA ARG A 51 -19.20 -2.34 1.37
C ARG A 51 -18.43 -3.64 1.62
N THR A 52 -17.59 -3.73 2.62
CA THR A 52 -16.89 -4.97 3.00
C THR A 52 -17.76 -5.88 3.88
N GLY A 53 -18.91 -5.42 4.34
CA GLY A 53 -19.73 -6.09 5.35
C GLY A 53 -19.30 -5.79 6.80
N ALA A 54 -18.22 -5.05 7.01
CA ALA A 54 -17.79 -4.65 8.33
C ALA A 54 -18.66 -3.51 8.90
N ALA A 55 -18.88 -3.53 10.22
CA ALA A 55 -19.48 -2.41 10.95
C ALA A 55 -18.51 -1.23 10.99
N PHE A 56 -18.96 -0.05 10.58
CA PHE A 56 -18.15 1.15 10.57
C PHE A 56 -18.33 1.98 11.86
N VAL A 57 -17.20 2.33 12.49
CA VAL A 57 -17.17 3.27 13.62
C VAL A 57 -16.29 4.47 13.26
N PRO A 58 -16.84 5.68 13.21
CA PRO A 58 -16.06 6.89 12.94
C PRO A 58 -15.14 7.22 14.10
N TYR A 59 -14.02 7.89 13.83
CA TYR A 59 -13.19 8.50 14.88
C TYR A 59 -13.98 9.51 15.68
N ASP A 60 -13.85 9.45 17.01
CA ASP A 60 -14.43 10.43 17.92
C ASP A 60 -13.79 11.81 17.71
N ASP A 61 -14.60 12.86 17.69
CA ASP A 61 -14.19 14.27 17.56
C ASP A 61 -13.27 14.53 16.32
N TYR A 62 -13.54 13.83 15.22
CA TYR A 62 -12.76 13.96 14.00
C TYR A 62 -13.64 14.52 12.86
N PRO A 63 -13.18 15.55 12.14
CA PRO A 63 -13.98 16.21 11.11
C PRO A 63 -14.29 15.30 9.93
N SER A 64 -15.47 15.47 9.35
CA SER A 64 -15.89 14.71 8.16
C SER A 64 -15.06 15.04 6.91
N ARG A 65 -14.42 16.24 6.86
CA ARG A 65 -13.54 16.70 5.78
C ARG A 65 -12.26 17.27 6.37
N PRO A 66 -11.25 16.42 6.66
CA PRO A 66 -10.01 16.87 7.26
C PRO A 66 -9.20 17.77 6.33
N ARG A 67 -8.63 18.85 6.88
CA ARG A 67 -7.62 19.66 6.17
C ARG A 67 -6.29 18.90 6.15
N PRO A 68 -5.53 18.92 5.03
CA PRO A 68 -4.42 17.99 4.82
C PRO A 68 -3.28 18.03 5.84
N SER A 69 -3.04 19.13 6.54
CA SER A 69 -1.81 19.30 7.34
C SER A 69 -1.97 19.12 8.85
N LEU A 70 -3.03 19.62 9.46
CA LEU A 70 -3.21 19.57 10.94
C LEU A 70 -4.05 18.38 11.40
N GLU A 71 -4.98 17.95 10.58
CA GLU A 71 -5.93 16.89 10.93
C GLU A 71 -5.35 15.50 10.72
N GLN A 72 -4.33 15.36 9.85
CA GLN A 72 -3.59 14.11 9.75
C GLN A 72 -2.87 13.75 11.07
N VAL A 73 -2.39 14.75 11.83
CA VAL A 73 -1.76 14.50 13.14
C VAL A 73 -2.80 14.09 14.18
N ARG A 74 -4.03 14.61 14.10
CA ARG A 74 -5.12 14.28 15.04
C ARG A 74 -5.69 12.89 14.84
N CYS A 75 -5.53 12.28 13.63
CA CYS A 75 -6.10 10.96 13.34
C CYS A 75 -5.54 9.86 14.27
N TRP A 76 -4.28 9.93 14.67
CA TRP A 76 -3.69 8.97 15.61
C TRP A 76 -4.40 8.97 16.96
N ASP A 77 -4.57 10.15 17.56
CA ASP A 77 -5.23 10.31 18.85
C ASP A 77 -6.72 9.94 18.78
N ALA A 78 -7.41 10.38 17.74
CA ALA A 78 -8.81 10.06 17.52
C ALA A 78 -9.04 8.55 17.31
N ALA A 79 -8.24 7.90 16.47
CA ALA A 79 -8.30 6.45 16.28
C ALA A 79 -8.04 5.68 17.59
N TYR A 80 -7.02 6.11 18.36
CA TYR A 80 -6.69 5.49 19.65
C TYR A 80 -7.82 5.62 20.66
N ARG A 81 -8.37 6.83 20.86
CA ARG A 81 -9.46 7.07 21.81
C ARG A 81 -10.71 6.27 21.46
N THR A 82 -11.09 6.30 20.19
CA THR A 82 -12.26 5.55 19.70
C THR A 82 -12.08 4.05 19.92
N ALA A 83 -10.95 3.50 19.51
CA ALA A 83 -10.69 2.07 19.66
C ALA A 83 -10.57 1.64 21.13
N LEU A 84 -9.99 2.49 22.00
CA LEU A 84 -9.95 2.24 23.46
C LEU A 84 -11.35 2.20 24.07
N ARG A 85 -12.24 3.10 23.64
CA ARG A 85 -13.61 3.18 24.16
C ARG A 85 -14.46 1.94 23.83
N ILE A 86 -14.27 1.37 22.62
CA ILE A 86 -15.12 0.27 22.14
C ILE A 86 -14.45 -1.11 22.24
N GLY A 87 -13.15 -1.17 22.55
CA GLY A 87 -12.31 -2.35 22.28
C GLY A 87 -12.44 -3.52 23.26
N GLY A 88 -13.22 -3.40 24.34
CA GLY A 88 -13.25 -4.41 25.43
C GLY A 88 -13.86 -5.77 25.03
N ASP A 89 -14.69 -5.83 24.00
CA ASP A 89 -15.48 -7.03 23.63
C ASP A 89 -15.02 -7.68 22.32
N TYR A 90 -13.74 -7.53 21.97
CA TYR A 90 -13.16 -8.12 20.76
C TYR A 90 -12.12 -9.19 21.10
N ASP A 91 -12.01 -10.21 20.22
CA ASP A 91 -10.99 -11.24 20.35
C ASP A 91 -9.59 -10.71 19.93
N CYS A 92 -9.54 -9.81 18.96
CA CYS A 92 -8.27 -9.24 18.49
C CYS A 92 -8.40 -7.82 17.97
N LEU A 93 -7.24 -7.13 17.97
CA LEU A 93 -7.00 -5.85 17.30
C LEU A 93 -6.11 -6.05 16.08
N VAL A 94 -6.65 -5.81 14.89
CA VAL A 94 -5.89 -5.77 13.65
C VAL A 94 -5.60 -4.30 13.32
N TYR A 95 -4.32 -3.96 13.20
CA TYR A 95 -3.90 -2.58 12.95
C TYR A 95 -2.81 -2.49 11.89
N GLU A 96 -2.84 -1.42 11.12
CA GLU A 96 -1.81 -1.15 10.12
C GLU A 96 -0.60 -0.44 10.77
N MET A 97 0.59 -0.67 10.25
CA MET A 97 1.88 -0.27 10.82
C MET A 97 2.01 1.20 11.21
N LEU A 98 1.31 2.11 10.49
CA LEU A 98 1.32 3.54 10.84
C LEU A 98 0.56 3.84 12.13
N PHE A 99 -0.35 2.98 12.54
CA PHE A 99 -0.98 3.08 13.86
C PHE A 99 -0.05 2.48 14.92
N THR A 100 1.07 3.17 15.18
CA THR A 100 2.18 2.71 16.03
C THR A 100 1.76 2.37 17.46
N SER A 101 0.61 2.86 17.91
CA SER A 101 0.06 2.57 19.24
C SER A 101 -0.76 1.27 19.30
N GLY A 102 -0.89 0.54 18.19
CA GLY A 102 -1.78 -0.62 18.09
C GLY A 102 -1.42 -1.73 19.08
N LYS A 103 -0.12 -2.07 19.23
CA LYS A 103 0.31 -3.09 20.19
C LYS A 103 0.02 -2.67 21.64
N ALA A 104 0.38 -1.44 22.01
CA ALA A 104 0.13 -0.92 23.36
C ALA A 104 -1.38 -0.83 23.68
N LEU A 105 -2.21 -0.49 22.69
CA LEU A 105 -3.66 -0.48 22.82
C LEU A 105 -4.21 -1.90 23.04
N ALA A 106 -3.77 -2.88 22.25
CA ALA A 106 -4.21 -4.26 22.39
C ALA A 106 -3.83 -4.85 23.76
N ASP A 107 -2.61 -4.57 24.23
CA ASP A 107 -2.15 -4.96 25.58
C ASP A 107 -3.04 -4.35 26.68
N ARG A 108 -3.40 -3.08 26.54
CA ARG A 108 -4.27 -2.40 27.48
C ARG A 108 -5.71 -2.96 27.48
N LEU A 109 -6.19 -3.44 26.34
CA LEU A 109 -7.51 -4.06 26.18
C LEU A 109 -7.52 -5.54 26.54
N GLY A 110 -6.35 -6.16 26.69
CA GLY A 110 -6.24 -7.60 26.95
C GLY A 110 -6.62 -8.49 25.76
N ILE A 111 -6.51 -7.97 24.51
CA ILE A 111 -6.89 -8.67 23.27
C ILE A 111 -5.68 -8.94 22.38
N VAL A 112 -5.81 -9.92 21.48
CA VAL A 112 -4.69 -10.37 20.63
C VAL A 112 -4.32 -9.30 19.59
N PRO A 113 -3.07 -8.78 19.57
CA PRO A 113 -2.62 -7.85 18.54
C PRO A 113 -2.21 -8.56 17.24
N VAL A 114 -2.60 -8.01 16.10
CA VAL A 114 -2.13 -8.40 14.76
C VAL A 114 -1.74 -7.15 13.99
N ARG A 115 -0.50 -7.08 13.49
CA ARG A 115 0.00 -5.94 12.73
C ARG A 115 0.05 -6.24 11.24
N LEU A 116 -0.39 -5.28 10.44
CA LEU A 116 -0.34 -5.32 8.99
C LEU A 116 0.74 -4.36 8.47
N PHE A 117 1.44 -4.78 7.43
CA PHE A 117 2.36 -3.95 6.66
C PHE A 117 1.86 -3.82 5.22
N SER A 118 1.54 -2.60 4.81
CA SER A 118 1.17 -2.26 3.43
C SER A 118 2.39 -1.88 2.57
N THR A 119 3.57 -1.90 3.16
CA THR A 119 4.90 -1.81 2.53
C THR A 119 5.76 -2.96 3.04
N PHE A 120 7.09 -2.84 3.04
CA PHE A 120 7.98 -3.85 3.63
C PHE A 120 7.69 -4.03 5.13
N ALA A 121 7.87 -5.25 5.65
CA ALA A 121 8.04 -5.45 7.07
C ALA A 121 9.25 -4.64 7.56
N LEU A 122 9.15 -4.04 8.76
CA LEU A 122 10.13 -3.05 9.23
C LEU A 122 11.03 -3.62 10.32
N ASN A 123 12.33 -3.43 10.13
CA ASN A 123 13.37 -3.47 11.13
C ASN A 123 14.28 -2.23 10.99
N GLU A 124 15.32 -2.13 11.80
CA GLU A 124 16.25 -1.00 11.76
C GLU A 124 16.90 -0.86 10.38
N ARG A 125 17.32 -1.97 9.73
CA ARG A 125 17.96 -1.98 8.40
C ARG A 125 17.03 -1.43 7.31
N VAL A 126 15.77 -1.85 7.29
CA VAL A 126 14.77 -1.36 6.33
C VAL A 126 14.49 0.12 6.55
N LEU A 127 14.41 0.58 7.81
CA LEU A 127 14.23 2.00 8.14
C LEU A 127 15.42 2.86 7.73
N GLU A 128 16.65 2.35 7.87
CA GLU A 128 17.86 3.02 7.36
C GLU A 128 17.84 3.16 5.84
N ASP A 129 17.43 2.12 5.12
CA ASP A 129 17.28 2.16 3.67
C ASP A 129 16.26 3.20 3.22
N PHE A 130 15.13 3.30 3.91
CA PHE A 130 14.17 4.39 3.66
C PHE A 130 14.80 5.77 3.92
N GLY A 131 15.58 5.89 4.97
CA GLY A 131 16.31 7.12 5.31
C GLY A 131 17.32 7.53 4.24
N ARG A 132 18.11 6.60 3.73
CA ARG A 132 19.11 6.82 2.67
C ARG A 132 18.46 7.22 1.34
N SER A 133 17.33 6.65 1.03
CA SER A 133 16.59 6.94 -0.20
C SER A 133 15.92 8.32 -0.23
N GLY A 134 15.98 9.08 0.85
CA GLY A 134 15.52 10.48 0.91
C GLY A 134 14.01 10.67 0.85
N GLY A 135 13.22 9.59 0.90
CA GLY A 135 11.85 9.59 0.45
C GLY A 135 10.77 9.64 1.53
N TRP A 136 11.04 9.29 2.78
CA TRP A 136 9.95 9.13 3.74
C TRP A 136 9.72 10.40 4.57
N TYR A 137 8.45 10.85 4.65
CA TYR A 137 8.06 12.05 5.42
C TYR A 137 8.40 11.93 6.92
N LEU A 138 8.37 10.71 7.47
CA LEU A 138 8.83 10.44 8.83
C LEU A 138 10.36 10.53 8.98
N THR A 139 11.14 10.46 7.89
CA THR A 139 12.62 10.52 7.97
C THR A 139 13.14 11.87 8.43
N SER A 140 12.38 12.95 8.25
CA SER A 140 12.78 14.25 8.82
C SER A 140 12.79 14.21 10.36
N ILE A 141 11.86 13.52 10.99
CA ILE A 141 11.87 13.30 12.46
C ILE A 141 13.02 12.35 12.82
N PHE A 142 13.28 11.31 12.02
CA PHE A 142 14.37 10.36 12.25
C PHE A 142 15.76 11.00 12.08
N ARG A 143 15.91 11.99 11.20
CA ARG A 143 17.17 12.72 10.96
C ARG A 143 17.55 13.73 12.06
N LEU A 144 16.60 14.09 12.92
CA LEU A 144 16.81 15.04 14.04
C LEU A 144 16.68 14.30 15.38
N PRO A 145 17.77 13.66 15.89
CA PRO A 145 17.70 12.77 17.06
C PRO A 145 17.07 13.42 18.29
N ARG A 146 17.37 14.71 18.55
CA ARG A 146 16.79 15.44 19.70
C ARG A 146 15.27 15.64 19.55
N LEU A 147 14.81 15.99 18.34
CA LEU A 147 13.38 16.16 18.06
C LEU A 147 12.66 14.81 18.11
N ARG A 148 13.27 13.75 17.54
CA ARG A 148 12.77 12.38 17.64
C ARG A 148 12.58 11.97 19.08
N ALA A 149 13.59 12.14 19.93
CA ALA A 149 13.54 11.76 21.34
C ALA A 149 12.42 12.51 22.09
N LEU A 150 12.26 13.83 21.85
CA LEU A 150 11.21 14.61 22.47
C LEU A 150 9.79 14.16 22.05
N VAL A 151 9.59 13.97 20.75
CA VAL A 151 8.31 13.49 20.19
C VAL A 151 8.01 12.08 20.70
N SER A 152 8.97 11.16 20.62
CA SER A 152 8.81 9.78 21.08
C SER A 152 8.44 9.71 22.56
N LYS A 153 9.12 10.45 23.41
CA LYS A 153 8.81 10.53 24.86
C LYS A 153 7.39 11.03 25.13
N ARG A 154 6.92 12.01 24.35
CA ARG A 154 5.54 12.51 24.46
C ARG A 154 4.52 11.47 24.02
N LEU A 155 4.75 10.79 22.88
CA LEU A 155 3.88 9.76 22.36
C LEU A 155 3.85 8.52 23.25
N SER A 156 5.01 8.08 23.75
CA SER A 156 5.13 6.96 24.70
C SER A 156 4.27 7.19 25.94
N ARG A 157 4.35 8.37 26.56
CA ARG A 157 3.51 8.73 27.71
C ARG A 157 2.03 8.81 27.36
N ARG A 158 1.68 9.29 26.15
CA ARG A 158 0.29 9.45 25.70
C ARG A 158 -0.37 8.11 25.43
N PHE A 159 0.35 7.19 24.78
CA PHE A 159 -0.18 5.93 24.25
C PHE A 159 0.24 4.68 25.01
N GLY A 160 1.07 4.83 26.05
CA GLY A 160 1.54 3.67 26.83
C GLY A 160 2.50 2.76 26.07
N TRP A 161 3.38 3.34 25.21
CA TRP A 161 4.38 2.55 24.51
C TRP A 161 5.35 1.87 25.46
N ARG A 162 5.85 0.71 25.05
CA ARG A 162 6.88 -0.03 25.79
C ARG A 162 8.23 0.68 25.76
N TYR A 163 8.55 1.28 24.61
CA TYR A 163 9.80 2.01 24.39
C TYR A 163 9.59 3.51 24.33
N ASN A 164 10.57 4.28 24.79
CA ASN A 164 10.54 5.74 24.73
C ASN A 164 11.10 6.29 23.41
N ASP A 165 11.35 5.43 22.43
CA ASP A 165 11.79 5.76 21.09
C ASP A 165 10.86 5.14 20.04
N LEU A 166 10.50 5.92 19.04
CA LEU A 166 9.57 5.50 17.97
C LEU A 166 10.12 4.35 17.12
N VAL A 167 11.44 4.34 16.87
CA VAL A 167 12.07 3.25 16.09
C VAL A 167 12.01 1.96 16.86
N ASP A 168 12.40 1.99 18.14
CA ASP A 168 12.34 0.81 19.02
C ASP A 168 10.90 0.31 19.17
N GLU A 169 9.93 1.22 19.31
CA GLU A 169 8.51 0.84 19.40
C GLU A 169 8.03 0.11 18.14
N ILE A 170 8.39 0.62 16.95
CA ILE A 170 8.00 0.00 15.69
C ILE A 170 8.73 -1.33 15.44
N THR A 171 10.03 -1.38 15.72
CA THR A 171 10.88 -2.51 15.31
C THR A 171 10.97 -3.63 16.35
N ARG A 172 10.94 -3.29 17.65
CA ARG A 172 11.13 -4.23 18.75
C ARG A 172 9.85 -4.59 19.49
N ASN A 173 8.83 -3.70 19.52
CA ASN A 173 7.54 -3.97 20.14
C ASN A 173 6.49 -4.48 19.14
N GLY A 174 6.85 -5.47 18.31
CA GLY A 174 5.90 -6.09 17.40
C GLY A 174 5.12 -7.23 18.04
N PRO A 175 3.88 -7.49 17.58
CA PRO A 175 3.09 -8.65 18.01
C PRO A 175 3.69 -9.97 17.50
N ASP A 176 3.09 -11.08 17.95
CA ASP A 176 3.48 -12.43 17.51
C ASP A 176 3.02 -12.75 16.07
N LEU A 177 2.05 -12.02 15.55
CA LEU A 177 1.62 -12.13 14.16
C LEU A 177 1.73 -10.79 13.46
N ASN A 178 2.60 -10.76 12.44
CA ASN A 178 2.82 -9.64 11.54
C ASN A 178 2.56 -10.12 10.12
N ILE A 179 1.65 -9.47 9.40
CA ILE A 179 1.25 -9.83 8.04
C ILE A 179 1.72 -8.74 7.10
N THR A 180 2.43 -9.13 6.04
CA THR A 180 3.00 -8.22 5.05
C THR A 180 2.38 -8.50 3.69
N TYR A 181 1.83 -7.46 3.06
CA TYR A 181 1.24 -7.53 1.73
C TYR A 181 2.29 -7.43 0.63
N THR A 182 3.27 -8.34 0.69
CA THR A 182 4.26 -8.60 -0.36
C THR A 182 4.69 -10.05 -0.27
N THR A 183 5.53 -10.53 -1.20
CA THR A 183 6.13 -11.85 -1.12
C THR A 183 7.43 -11.83 -0.31
N ARG A 184 7.84 -13.00 0.20
CA ARG A 184 9.12 -13.12 0.90
C ARG A 184 10.30 -12.77 -0.01
N SER A 185 10.25 -13.15 -1.27
CA SER A 185 11.31 -12.86 -2.25
C SER A 185 11.42 -11.38 -2.60
N PHE A 186 10.31 -10.61 -2.49
CA PHE A 186 10.34 -9.16 -2.70
C PHE A 186 10.77 -8.40 -1.44
N GLN A 187 10.57 -8.97 -0.23
CA GLN A 187 10.93 -8.34 1.05
C GLN A 187 12.44 -8.05 1.10
N LEU A 188 12.81 -6.86 1.60
CA LEU A 188 14.19 -6.52 1.96
C LEU A 188 14.59 -7.28 3.22
N TYR A 189 15.81 -7.85 3.25
CA TYR A 189 16.35 -8.54 4.42
C TYR A 189 15.38 -9.60 4.97
N ALA A 190 14.82 -10.42 4.06
CA ALA A 190 13.77 -11.38 4.40
C ALA A 190 14.20 -12.40 5.49
N GLU A 191 15.50 -12.63 5.63
CA GLU A 191 16.10 -13.45 6.68
C GLU A 191 15.88 -12.91 8.09
N ASP A 192 15.74 -11.59 8.26
CA ASP A 192 15.50 -10.93 9.54
C ASP A 192 14.03 -11.07 10.02
N PHE A 193 13.16 -11.65 9.20
CA PHE A 193 11.72 -11.77 9.46
C PHE A 193 11.26 -13.22 9.50
N PRO A 194 11.57 -13.96 10.61
CA PRO A 194 11.30 -15.40 10.69
C PRO A 194 9.81 -15.72 10.82
N ALA A 195 9.40 -16.86 10.24
CA ALA A 195 8.14 -17.49 10.53
C ALA A 195 8.20 -18.17 11.94
N PRO A 196 7.08 -18.30 12.66
CA PRO A 196 5.71 -17.91 12.28
C PRO A 196 5.35 -16.46 12.60
N ARG A 197 6.30 -15.66 13.12
CA ARG A 197 6.04 -14.28 13.56
C ARG A 197 5.73 -13.34 12.40
N TYR A 198 6.29 -13.60 11.20
CA TYR A 198 6.08 -12.82 10.00
C TYR A 198 5.53 -13.69 8.88
N ALA A 199 4.39 -13.29 8.34
CA ALA A 199 3.74 -13.91 7.20
C ALA A 199 3.74 -12.96 5.99
N PHE A 200 4.16 -13.46 4.83
CA PHE A 200 4.20 -12.73 3.58
C PHE A 200 3.10 -13.26 2.67
N VAL A 201 1.99 -12.53 2.57
CA VAL A 201 0.77 -13.00 1.93
C VAL A 201 0.61 -12.52 0.48
N GLY A 202 1.60 -11.83 -0.07
CA GLY A 202 1.53 -11.32 -1.45
C GLY A 202 0.58 -10.13 -1.61
N ALA A 203 0.12 -9.90 -2.83
CA ALA A 203 -0.68 -8.73 -3.16
C ALA A 203 -2.09 -8.78 -2.54
N ALA A 204 -2.55 -7.64 -2.01
CA ALA A 204 -3.92 -7.46 -1.54
C ALA A 204 -4.89 -7.23 -2.73
N VAL A 205 -4.99 -8.21 -3.63
CA VAL A 205 -5.95 -8.20 -4.73
C VAL A 205 -7.28 -8.77 -4.27
N GLY A 206 -8.39 -8.23 -4.78
CA GLY A 206 -9.74 -8.62 -4.36
C GLY A 206 -10.41 -7.59 -3.45
N GLY A 207 -11.72 -7.76 -3.22
CA GLY A 207 -12.53 -6.84 -2.40
C GLY A 207 -12.80 -5.47 -3.04
N ARG A 208 -12.22 -5.15 -4.20
CA ARG A 208 -12.58 -3.96 -5.00
C ARG A 208 -13.71 -4.32 -5.95
N ALA A 209 -14.67 -3.38 -6.11
CA ALA A 209 -15.74 -3.55 -7.09
C ALA A 209 -15.13 -3.67 -8.50
N PRO A 210 -15.58 -4.63 -9.32
CA PRO A 210 -15.21 -4.65 -10.72
C PRO A 210 -15.70 -3.35 -11.39
N GLY A 211 -14.89 -2.75 -12.24
CA GLY A 211 -15.19 -1.55 -12.98
C GLY A 211 -14.70 -1.73 -14.40
N GLY A 212 -15.55 -1.52 -15.41
CA GLY A 212 -15.11 -1.53 -16.78
C GLY A 212 -14.22 -0.34 -17.13
N PHE A 213 -13.37 -0.50 -18.11
CA PHE A 213 -12.69 0.62 -18.76
C PHE A 213 -12.70 0.43 -20.29
N ASP A 214 -12.80 1.54 -21.00
CA ASP A 214 -12.69 1.53 -22.45
C ASP A 214 -11.20 1.63 -22.82
N ALA A 215 -10.71 0.58 -23.49
CA ALA A 215 -9.37 0.61 -24.04
C ALA A 215 -9.27 1.61 -25.20
N PRO A 216 -8.19 2.42 -25.29
CA PRO A 216 -7.99 3.30 -26.43
C PRO A 216 -7.92 2.52 -27.76
N ALA A 217 -8.18 3.22 -28.87
CA ALA A 217 -8.15 2.63 -30.21
C ALA A 217 -6.77 2.05 -30.54
N GLY A 218 -6.77 0.96 -31.34
CA GLY A 218 -5.56 0.30 -31.81
C GLY A 218 -5.43 -1.15 -31.34
N SER A 219 -4.44 -1.88 -31.91
CA SER A 219 -4.13 -3.28 -31.62
C SER A 219 -2.78 -3.48 -30.89
N GLY A 220 -2.01 -2.39 -30.72
CA GLY A 220 -0.69 -2.46 -30.07
C GLY A 220 -0.73 -2.74 -28.57
N PRO A 221 0.45 -2.90 -27.93
CA PRO A 221 0.56 -3.19 -26.51
C PRO A 221 -0.12 -2.12 -25.66
N LEU A 222 -0.76 -2.53 -24.58
CA LEU A 222 -1.41 -1.61 -23.63
C LEU A 222 -0.39 -1.17 -22.57
N VAL A 223 -0.14 0.14 -22.53
CA VAL A 223 0.69 0.78 -21.51
C VAL A 223 -0.21 1.47 -20.49
N TYR A 224 -0.08 1.09 -19.23
CA TYR A 224 -0.77 1.77 -18.13
C TYR A 224 0.17 2.78 -17.47
N VAL A 225 -0.33 3.98 -17.15
CA VAL A 225 0.42 5.04 -16.48
C VAL A 225 -0.34 5.52 -15.25
N SER A 226 0.27 5.43 -14.06
CA SER A 226 -0.32 5.95 -12.82
C SER A 226 0.75 6.33 -11.80
N LEU A 227 0.65 7.54 -11.26
CA LEU A 227 1.48 8.01 -10.14
C LEU A 227 0.78 7.84 -8.77
N GLY A 228 -0.22 6.95 -8.67
CA GLY A 228 -0.98 6.72 -7.45
C GLY A 228 -1.98 7.83 -7.13
N THR A 229 -2.41 7.91 -5.87
CA THR A 229 -3.52 8.81 -5.46
C THR A 229 -3.07 10.17 -4.93
N ARG A 230 -1.83 10.33 -4.49
CA ARG A 230 -1.36 11.53 -3.76
C ARG A 230 -0.36 12.40 -4.51
N LEU A 231 0.47 11.84 -5.36
CA LEU A 231 1.59 12.53 -6.01
C LEU A 231 1.35 12.81 -7.50
N ASN A 232 0.10 12.79 -7.92
CA ASN A 232 -0.36 13.09 -9.29
C ASN A 232 -0.38 14.60 -9.59
N THR A 233 0.70 15.34 -9.30
CA THR A 233 0.69 16.80 -9.47
C THR A 233 1.42 17.27 -10.74
N SER A 234 2.14 16.36 -11.43
CA SER A 234 3.03 16.71 -12.53
C SER A 234 2.38 16.56 -13.91
N ALA A 235 1.71 17.60 -14.39
CA ALA A 235 1.24 17.64 -15.79
C ALA A 235 2.39 17.48 -16.81
N ARG A 236 3.62 17.91 -16.46
CA ARG A 236 4.82 17.72 -17.29
C ARG A 236 5.12 16.23 -17.51
N PHE A 237 5.09 15.42 -16.45
CA PHE A 237 5.33 13.99 -16.54
C PHE A 237 4.31 13.29 -17.46
N PHE A 238 3.02 13.57 -17.28
CA PHE A 238 1.99 12.99 -18.13
C PHE A 238 2.10 13.42 -19.58
N ARG A 239 2.47 14.68 -19.87
CA ARG A 239 2.81 15.12 -21.25
C ARG A 239 4.00 14.34 -21.81
N SER A 240 5.04 14.13 -21.01
CA SER A 240 6.19 13.29 -21.43
C SER A 240 5.75 11.87 -21.78
N CYS A 241 4.79 11.29 -21.05
CA CYS A 241 4.24 9.98 -21.39
C CYS A 241 3.43 10.01 -22.72
N VAL A 242 2.60 11.05 -22.96
CA VAL A 242 1.91 11.20 -24.24
C VAL A 242 2.90 11.24 -25.40
N GLU A 243 3.92 12.07 -25.31
CA GLU A 243 4.94 12.21 -26.36
C GLU A 243 5.84 10.96 -26.50
N ALA A 244 6.11 10.25 -25.41
CA ALA A 244 6.87 9.00 -25.44
C ALA A 244 6.23 7.94 -26.34
N PHE A 245 4.92 7.86 -26.35
CA PHE A 245 4.16 6.84 -27.09
C PHE A 245 3.50 7.35 -28.38
N ARG A 246 3.63 8.64 -28.71
CA ARG A 246 3.12 9.20 -29.96
C ARG A 246 3.75 8.50 -31.17
N GLY A 247 2.91 7.97 -32.06
CA GLY A 247 3.32 7.30 -33.29
C GLY A 247 3.95 5.91 -33.10
N THR A 248 3.91 5.33 -31.90
CA THR A 248 4.49 3.98 -31.61
C THR A 248 3.50 2.84 -31.86
N GLY A 249 2.21 3.14 -32.10
CA GLY A 249 1.15 2.13 -32.15
C GLY A 249 0.72 1.60 -30.77
N ALA A 250 1.43 1.91 -29.70
CA ALA A 250 1.01 1.52 -28.35
C ALA A 250 -0.28 2.25 -27.92
N ARG A 251 -1.13 1.54 -27.20
CA ARG A 251 -2.32 2.09 -26.54
C ARG A 251 -1.94 2.51 -25.13
N VAL A 252 -2.33 3.70 -24.70
CA VAL A 252 -1.94 4.25 -23.40
C VAL A 252 -3.18 4.61 -22.60
N ILE A 253 -3.29 4.10 -21.38
CA ILE A 253 -4.28 4.53 -20.39
C ILE A 253 -3.55 5.25 -19.27
N MET A 254 -3.98 6.47 -18.96
CA MET A 254 -3.41 7.27 -17.87
C MET A 254 -4.44 7.57 -16.79
N SER A 255 -4.09 7.24 -15.55
CA SER A 255 -4.81 7.68 -14.34
C SER A 255 -4.10 8.90 -13.77
N ILE A 256 -4.66 10.11 -14.00
CA ILE A 256 -3.99 11.37 -13.69
C ILE A 256 -4.42 12.00 -12.35
N GLY A 257 -5.39 11.39 -11.63
CA GLY A 257 -5.93 11.92 -10.40
C GLY A 257 -6.73 13.22 -10.59
N ASP A 258 -6.99 13.91 -9.48
CA ASP A 258 -7.77 15.15 -9.47
C ASP A 258 -6.92 16.42 -9.61
N SER A 259 -5.63 16.33 -9.41
CA SER A 259 -4.73 17.51 -9.41
C SER A 259 -4.31 17.98 -10.79
N VAL A 260 -4.39 17.11 -11.81
CA VAL A 260 -4.02 17.42 -13.19
C VAL A 260 -5.29 17.53 -14.04
N ARG A 261 -5.44 18.68 -14.74
CA ARG A 261 -6.54 18.88 -15.70
C ARG A 261 -6.17 18.27 -17.05
N PRO A 262 -7.03 17.44 -17.68
CA PRO A 262 -6.75 16.83 -18.99
C PRO A 262 -6.31 17.84 -20.06
N GLY A 263 -6.94 19.02 -20.12
CA GLY A 263 -6.58 20.07 -21.08
C GLY A 263 -5.14 20.59 -20.97
N ARG A 264 -4.43 20.34 -19.86
CA ARG A 264 -3.01 20.68 -19.74
C ARG A 264 -2.06 19.68 -20.41
N LEU A 265 -2.58 18.57 -20.92
CA LEU A 265 -1.76 17.53 -21.56
C LEU A 265 -1.54 17.79 -23.07
N GLY A 266 -2.23 18.77 -23.65
CA GLY A 266 -2.22 19.06 -25.09
C GLY A 266 -3.10 18.10 -25.91
N PRO A 267 -3.00 18.11 -27.24
CA PRO A 267 -3.77 17.23 -28.10
C PRO A 267 -3.41 15.77 -27.86
N LEU A 268 -4.41 14.95 -27.56
CA LEU A 268 -4.24 13.51 -27.30
C LEU A 268 -4.43 12.72 -28.61
N PRO A 269 -3.50 11.80 -28.95
CA PRO A 269 -3.73 10.83 -30.02
C PRO A 269 -4.91 9.90 -29.69
N PRO A 270 -5.61 9.33 -30.69
CA PRO A 270 -6.69 8.37 -30.47
C PRO A 270 -6.27 7.12 -29.66
N THR A 271 -4.97 6.81 -29.67
CA THR A 271 -4.36 5.72 -28.91
C THR A 271 -4.11 6.04 -27.43
N VAL A 272 -4.44 7.25 -26.95
CA VAL A 272 -4.22 7.69 -25.56
C VAL A 272 -5.54 8.06 -24.91
N ALA A 273 -5.91 7.34 -23.85
CA ALA A 273 -7.05 7.67 -22.99
C ALA A 273 -6.57 8.20 -21.64
N VAL A 274 -7.22 9.28 -21.17
CA VAL A 274 -6.88 9.93 -19.91
C VAL A 274 -8.10 9.98 -19.01
N HIS A 275 -7.95 9.44 -17.79
CA HIS A 275 -9.01 9.38 -16.80
C HIS A 275 -8.52 9.94 -15.46
N ARG A 276 -9.42 10.45 -14.65
CA ARG A 276 -9.10 10.79 -13.25
C ARG A 276 -8.70 9.55 -12.47
N SER A 277 -9.45 8.46 -12.66
CA SER A 277 -9.25 7.18 -12.01
C SER A 277 -9.70 6.07 -12.95
N VAL A 278 -9.05 4.91 -12.86
CA VAL A 278 -9.42 3.69 -13.57
C VAL A 278 -9.41 2.50 -12.61
N PRO A 279 -10.14 1.41 -12.91
CA PRO A 279 -10.07 0.18 -12.15
C PRO A 279 -8.70 -0.50 -12.37
N GLN A 280 -7.70 -0.14 -11.56
CA GLN A 280 -6.29 -0.49 -11.74
C GLN A 280 -6.06 -2.00 -11.95
N LEU A 281 -6.74 -2.86 -11.18
CA LEU A 281 -6.56 -4.31 -11.31
C LEU A 281 -7.00 -4.82 -12.69
N GLU A 282 -8.09 -4.29 -13.24
CA GLU A 282 -8.56 -4.67 -14.57
C GLU A 282 -7.66 -4.14 -15.68
N VAL A 283 -7.14 -2.93 -15.53
CA VAL A 283 -6.16 -2.39 -16.47
C VAL A 283 -4.89 -3.22 -16.43
N LEU A 284 -4.36 -3.54 -15.24
CA LEU A 284 -3.15 -4.35 -15.08
C LEU A 284 -3.33 -5.77 -15.64
N SER A 285 -4.51 -6.37 -15.55
CA SER A 285 -4.77 -7.71 -16.11
C SER A 285 -4.59 -7.78 -17.64
N ARG A 286 -4.59 -6.62 -18.32
CA ARG A 286 -4.46 -6.51 -19.79
C ARG A 286 -3.23 -5.69 -20.20
N ALA A 287 -2.51 -5.09 -19.24
CA ALA A 287 -1.37 -4.23 -19.52
C ALA A 287 -0.14 -5.04 -19.95
N SER A 288 0.58 -4.53 -20.94
CA SER A 288 1.88 -5.02 -21.37
C SER A 288 3.03 -4.32 -20.65
N LEU A 289 2.77 -3.13 -20.09
CA LEU A 289 3.73 -2.31 -19.34
C LEU A 289 3.00 -1.44 -18.33
N PHE A 290 3.57 -1.26 -17.15
CA PHE A 290 3.10 -0.31 -16.15
C PHE A 290 4.17 0.75 -15.86
N ILE A 291 3.86 2.02 -16.17
CA ILE A 291 4.67 3.17 -15.75
C ILE A 291 4.07 3.68 -14.44
N THR A 292 4.81 3.51 -13.36
CA THR A 292 4.30 3.71 -11.99
C THR A 292 5.25 4.56 -11.16
N HIS A 293 4.72 5.19 -10.11
CA HIS A 293 5.54 5.86 -9.09
C HIS A 293 6.27 4.88 -8.15
N GLY A 294 5.95 3.58 -8.20
CA GLY A 294 6.57 2.58 -7.32
C GLY A 294 5.96 2.48 -5.93
N GLY A 295 4.71 2.89 -5.73
CA GLY A 295 4.01 2.59 -4.48
C GLY A 295 3.86 1.09 -4.29
N MET A 296 4.14 0.57 -3.09
CA MET A 296 4.22 -0.87 -2.81
C MET A 296 3.00 -1.66 -3.30
N ASN A 297 1.78 -1.17 -3.05
CA ASN A 297 0.58 -1.86 -3.51
C ASN A 297 0.53 -1.98 -5.04
N SER A 298 0.85 -0.91 -5.75
CA SER A 298 0.86 -0.89 -7.22
C SER A 298 1.91 -1.85 -7.79
N VAL A 299 3.07 -1.95 -7.15
CA VAL A 299 4.12 -2.90 -7.52
C VAL A 299 3.66 -4.34 -7.27
N ASN A 300 3.12 -4.65 -6.09
CA ASN A 300 2.61 -5.99 -5.79
C ASN A 300 1.44 -6.40 -6.70
N GLU A 301 0.56 -5.46 -7.07
CA GLU A 301 -0.50 -5.69 -8.04
C GLU A 301 0.08 -5.97 -9.44
N ALA A 302 1.11 -5.23 -9.88
CA ALA A 302 1.80 -5.50 -11.13
C ALA A 302 2.47 -6.89 -11.12
N LEU A 303 3.12 -7.28 -10.01
CA LEU A 303 3.69 -8.62 -9.83
C LEU A 303 2.63 -9.72 -9.91
N TYR A 304 1.45 -9.50 -9.29
CA TYR A 304 0.34 -10.44 -9.34
C TYR A 304 -0.15 -10.70 -10.76
N TYR A 305 -0.13 -9.69 -11.64
CA TYR A 305 -0.50 -9.81 -13.05
C TYR A 305 0.68 -10.11 -13.98
N GLY A 306 1.92 -10.15 -13.49
CA GLY A 306 3.12 -10.39 -14.29
C GLY A 306 3.43 -9.24 -15.25
N VAL A 307 3.10 -7.99 -14.86
CA VAL A 307 3.28 -6.81 -15.69
C VAL A 307 4.63 -6.16 -15.42
N PRO A 308 5.49 -6.02 -16.44
CA PRO A 308 6.77 -5.35 -16.30
C PRO A 308 6.60 -3.87 -16.01
N MET A 309 7.57 -3.26 -15.32
CA MET A 309 7.43 -1.91 -14.80
C MET A 309 8.53 -0.96 -15.26
N VAL A 310 8.15 0.32 -15.53
CA VAL A 310 9.07 1.45 -15.49
C VAL A 310 8.68 2.30 -14.27
N VAL A 311 9.55 2.34 -13.28
CA VAL A 311 9.28 3.01 -12.00
C VAL A 311 9.84 4.41 -12.01
N VAL A 312 9.02 5.41 -11.68
CA VAL A 312 9.40 6.83 -11.60
C VAL A 312 9.07 7.32 -10.19
N PRO A 313 9.95 7.11 -9.21
CA PRO A 313 9.66 7.41 -7.80
C PRO A 313 9.51 8.91 -7.57
N MET A 314 8.46 9.28 -6.83
CA MET A 314 8.10 10.66 -6.53
C MET A 314 8.39 11.04 -5.07
N GLY A 315 8.54 10.08 -4.17
CA GLY A 315 8.80 10.29 -2.75
C GLY A 315 8.42 9.10 -1.86
N ASN A 316 8.47 9.29 -0.55
CA ASN A 316 8.17 8.27 0.49
C ASN A 316 9.07 7.02 0.38
N ASP A 317 8.50 5.82 0.44
CA ASP A 317 9.16 4.51 0.30
C ASP A 317 9.50 4.15 -1.16
N GLN A 318 8.96 4.92 -2.12
CA GLN A 318 9.02 4.61 -3.55
C GLN A 318 10.45 4.48 -4.10
N PRO A 319 11.45 5.31 -3.70
CA PRO A 319 12.82 5.12 -4.18
C PRO A 319 13.42 3.78 -3.74
N THR A 320 13.11 3.31 -2.54
CA THR A 320 13.54 2.01 -2.03
C THR A 320 12.85 0.87 -2.78
N VAL A 321 11.54 0.99 -3.03
CA VAL A 321 10.78 0.04 -3.82
C VAL A 321 11.27 -0.01 -5.27
N ALA A 322 11.56 1.15 -5.90
CA ALA A 322 12.11 1.24 -7.24
C ALA A 322 13.47 0.53 -7.35
N ARG A 323 14.37 0.76 -6.38
CA ARG A 323 15.64 0.07 -6.31
C ARG A 323 15.42 -1.45 -6.23
N ARG A 324 14.49 -1.92 -5.40
CA ARG A 324 14.19 -3.35 -5.27
C ARG A 324 13.65 -3.96 -6.57
N VAL A 325 12.80 -3.24 -7.30
CA VAL A 325 12.31 -3.65 -8.63
C VAL A 325 13.48 -3.85 -9.60
N VAL A 326 14.45 -2.93 -9.62
CA VAL A 326 15.65 -3.01 -10.50
C VAL A 326 16.58 -4.14 -10.05
N GLU A 327 16.88 -4.27 -8.76
CA GLU A 327 17.73 -5.34 -8.20
C GLU A 327 17.22 -6.73 -8.55
N LEU A 328 15.91 -6.92 -8.55
CA LEU A 328 15.26 -8.19 -8.88
C LEU A 328 15.02 -8.37 -10.38
N GLY A 329 15.35 -7.37 -11.20
CA GLY A 329 15.14 -7.41 -12.65
C GLY A 329 13.66 -7.53 -13.05
N LEU A 330 12.78 -6.79 -12.37
CA LEU A 330 11.35 -6.77 -12.61
C LEU A 330 10.91 -5.55 -13.44
N GLY A 331 11.88 -4.67 -13.73
CA GLY A 331 11.66 -3.43 -14.47
C GLY A 331 12.85 -2.49 -14.38
N GLU A 332 12.67 -1.29 -14.90
CA GLU A 332 13.66 -0.19 -14.84
C GLU A 332 13.16 0.95 -13.94
N ALA A 333 14.08 1.76 -13.44
CA ALA A 333 13.76 2.99 -12.71
C ALA A 333 14.32 4.22 -13.43
N LEU A 334 13.54 5.29 -13.44
CA LEU A 334 13.94 6.60 -13.98
C LEU A 334 13.77 7.66 -12.88
N ASP A 335 14.73 8.57 -12.78
CA ASP A 335 14.53 9.77 -11.94
C ASP A 335 13.41 10.64 -12.52
N ALA A 336 12.54 11.16 -11.67
CA ALA A 336 11.38 11.96 -12.09
C ALA A 336 11.78 13.24 -12.86
N ARG A 337 12.99 13.79 -12.61
CA ARG A 337 13.50 14.98 -13.31
C ARG A 337 13.99 14.65 -14.71
N SER A 338 14.51 13.44 -14.91
CA SER A 338 15.05 12.95 -16.18
C SER A 338 14.06 12.08 -16.98
N ALA A 339 12.82 11.94 -16.52
CA ALA A 339 11.75 11.21 -17.23
C ALA A 339 11.26 11.98 -18.47
N THR A 340 12.17 12.14 -19.44
CA THR A 340 11.90 12.74 -20.76
C THR A 340 11.15 11.77 -21.64
N PRO A 341 10.46 12.23 -22.73
CA PRO A 341 9.82 11.32 -23.69
C PRO A 341 10.74 10.25 -24.24
N ALA A 342 11.99 10.61 -24.57
CA ALA A 342 12.97 9.66 -25.09
C ALA A 342 13.42 8.63 -24.05
N ALA A 343 13.65 9.05 -22.79
CA ALA A 343 14.02 8.16 -21.71
C ALA A 343 12.89 7.17 -21.39
N LEU A 344 11.63 7.67 -21.28
CA LEU A 344 10.46 6.84 -21.04
C LEU A 344 10.24 5.80 -22.16
N ARG A 345 10.32 6.24 -23.43
CA ARG A 345 10.22 5.34 -24.59
C ARG A 345 11.34 4.28 -24.58
N GLY A 346 12.58 4.70 -24.35
CA GLY A 346 13.72 3.78 -24.32
C GLY A 346 13.59 2.73 -23.23
N ALA A 347 13.26 3.12 -22.00
CA ALA A 347 13.02 2.19 -20.89
C ALA A 347 11.83 1.25 -21.19
N ALA A 348 10.73 1.78 -21.70
CA ALA A 348 9.55 1.00 -22.07
C ALA A 348 9.89 -0.08 -23.11
N LEU A 349 10.63 0.27 -24.16
CA LEU A 349 11.04 -0.69 -25.20
C LEU A 349 11.94 -1.78 -24.63
N ARG A 350 12.98 -1.43 -23.86
CA ARG A 350 13.88 -2.41 -23.25
C ARG A 350 13.11 -3.39 -22.36
N VAL A 351 12.29 -2.87 -21.46
CA VAL A 351 11.54 -3.70 -20.51
C VAL A 351 10.51 -4.61 -21.20
N MET A 352 9.88 -4.16 -22.28
CA MET A 352 8.90 -4.97 -23.03
C MET A 352 9.55 -5.99 -23.96
N SER A 353 10.76 -5.72 -24.49
CA SER A 353 11.42 -6.61 -25.48
C SER A 353 12.35 -7.63 -24.86
N ASP A 354 12.89 -7.40 -23.68
CA ASP A 354 13.82 -8.30 -23.01
C ASP A 354 13.08 -9.45 -22.31
N GLN A 355 13.30 -10.66 -22.81
CA GLN A 355 12.74 -11.90 -22.26
C GLN A 355 13.19 -12.20 -20.82
N GLY A 356 14.33 -11.66 -20.38
CA GLY A 356 14.82 -11.80 -19.02
C GLY A 356 13.90 -11.16 -17.98
N TYR A 357 13.31 -10.00 -18.27
CA TYR A 357 12.28 -9.41 -17.41
C TYR A 357 11.05 -10.30 -17.31
N ARG A 358 10.60 -10.84 -18.44
CA ARG A 358 9.42 -11.70 -18.50
C ARG A 358 9.62 -12.98 -17.70
N ALA A 359 10.73 -13.67 -17.87
CA ALA A 359 11.03 -14.90 -17.14
C ALA A 359 11.06 -14.71 -15.62
N ARG A 360 11.64 -13.59 -15.15
CA ARG A 360 11.65 -13.25 -13.71
C ARG A 360 10.26 -12.90 -13.20
N LEU A 361 9.49 -12.14 -13.98
CA LEU A 361 8.12 -11.77 -13.63
C LEU A 361 7.19 -12.99 -13.53
N ASP A 362 7.36 -14.01 -14.38
CA ASP A 362 6.58 -15.25 -14.31
C ASP A 362 6.79 -15.98 -12.97
N GLY A 363 8.02 -15.97 -12.44
CA GLY A 363 8.33 -16.49 -11.11
C GLY A 363 7.64 -15.72 -10.00
N PHE A 364 7.76 -14.39 -10.01
CA PHE A 364 7.11 -13.52 -9.02
C PHE A 364 5.58 -13.55 -9.12
N GLN A 365 5.02 -13.67 -10.31
CA GLN A 365 3.58 -13.81 -10.50
C GLN A 365 3.06 -15.09 -9.83
N LYS A 366 3.74 -16.22 -10.06
CA LYS A 366 3.39 -17.51 -9.43
C LYS A 366 3.47 -17.41 -7.89
N GLU A 367 4.58 -16.88 -7.37
CA GLU A 367 4.76 -16.69 -5.93
C GLU A 367 3.69 -15.78 -5.33
N THR A 368 3.45 -14.61 -5.96
CA THR A 368 2.48 -13.62 -5.46
C THR A 368 1.05 -14.18 -5.43
N ARG A 369 0.67 -14.97 -6.44
CA ARG A 369 -0.65 -15.62 -6.49
C ARG A 369 -0.76 -16.75 -5.47
N ALA A 370 0.28 -17.55 -5.33
CA ALA A 370 0.30 -18.67 -4.38
C ALA A 370 0.29 -18.21 -2.91
N ALA A 371 0.75 -16.99 -2.63
CA ALA A 371 0.79 -16.42 -1.27
C ALA A 371 -0.61 -16.12 -0.67
N GLY A 372 -1.68 -16.11 -1.47
CA GLY A 372 -3.07 -16.14 -1.03
C GLY A 372 -3.69 -14.79 -0.62
N GLY A 373 -2.92 -13.71 -0.51
CA GLY A 373 -3.41 -12.35 -0.27
C GLY A 373 -4.30 -12.21 0.97
N ASN A 374 -5.43 -11.52 0.79
CA ASN A 374 -6.38 -11.25 1.88
C ASN A 374 -7.02 -12.52 2.47
N ALA A 375 -7.24 -13.56 1.68
CA ALA A 375 -7.81 -14.82 2.17
C ALA A 375 -6.84 -15.52 3.13
N GLU A 376 -5.56 -15.58 2.77
CA GLU A 376 -4.53 -16.14 3.64
C GLU A 376 -4.30 -15.28 4.89
N ALA A 377 -4.32 -13.95 4.77
CA ALA A 377 -4.25 -13.05 5.92
C ALA A 377 -5.40 -13.31 6.91
N ALA A 378 -6.64 -13.45 6.43
CA ALA A 378 -7.80 -13.76 7.26
C ALA A 378 -7.64 -15.13 7.94
N ARG A 379 -7.25 -16.16 7.19
CA ARG A 379 -7.02 -17.52 7.73
C ARG A 379 -5.96 -17.50 8.85
N LEU A 380 -4.85 -16.79 8.68
CA LEU A 380 -3.79 -16.67 9.69
C LEU A 380 -4.26 -15.98 10.96
N ILE A 381 -5.07 -14.92 10.83
CA ILE A 381 -5.67 -14.22 11.97
C ILE A 381 -6.56 -15.17 12.78
N ILE A 382 -7.46 -15.89 12.11
CA ILE A 382 -8.37 -16.80 12.80
C ILE A 382 -7.62 -17.98 13.42
N ALA A 383 -6.63 -18.55 12.72
CA ALA A 383 -5.79 -19.59 13.25
C ALA A 383 -5.00 -19.14 14.52
N ARG A 384 -4.58 -17.85 14.59
CA ARG A 384 -3.94 -17.28 15.78
C ARG A 384 -4.90 -17.18 16.97
N LEU A 385 -6.19 -16.94 16.72
CA LEU A 385 -7.23 -16.85 17.77
C LEU A 385 -7.73 -18.22 18.27
N ALA A 386 -7.40 -19.28 17.55
CA ALA A 386 -7.78 -20.64 17.94
C ALA A 386 -6.74 -21.30 18.89
N ARG A 387 -5.58 -20.69 19.06
CA ARG A 387 -4.51 -21.13 19.97
C ARG A 387 -4.67 -20.53 21.34
#